data_21c0b3cd5081e9d5d1d507e4f654a1a6
#
_entry.id   21c0b3cd5081e9d5d1d507e4f654a1a6
#
_cell.length_a   1.000
_cell.length_b   1.000
_cell.length_c   1.000
_cell.angle_alpha   90.00
_cell.angle_beta   90.00
_cell.angle_gamma   90.00
#
_symmetry.space_group_name_H-M   'P 1'
#
loop_
_entity.id
_entity.type
_entity.pdbx_description
1 polymer ?
#
loop_
_entity_poly.entity_id
_entity_poly.type
_entity_poly.pdbx_seq_one_letter_code
_entity_poly.pdbx_strand_id
1 'polypeptide(L)' 'MTTRNELNTITSTLTELAARITALVETQGDTMASDVYTELVAAERTVGALLRRLSRVASRSA' A
#
# COMPACT_ATOMS: atom_id res chain seq x y z
N MET A 1 -8.28 22.03 7.35
CA MET A 1 -7.80 20.64 7.39
C MET A 1 -6.38 20.60 7.88
N THR A 2 -6.07 19.72 8.82
CA THR A 2 -4.73 19.60 9.38
C THR A 2 -3.90 18.62 8.57
N THR A 3 -2.58 18.75 8.65
CA THR A 3 -1.66 17.78 8.04
C THR A 3 -1.95 16.37 8.51
N ARG A 4 -2.21 16.19 9.80
CA ARG A 4 -2.52 14.89 10.38
C ARG A 4 -3.79 14.28 9.78
N ASN A 5 -4.84 15.08 9.62
CA ASN A 5 -6.09 14.61 9.02
C ASN A 5 -5.89 14.19 7.58
N GLU A 6 -5.13 14.99 6.84
CA GLU A 6 -4.81 14.68 5.45
C GLU A 6 -4.01 13.39 5.34
N LEU A 7 -3.00 13.22 6.20
CA LEU A 7 -2.19 12.00 6.24
C LEU A 7 -3.02 10.78 6.59
N ASN A 8 -3.96 10.91 7.54
CA ASN A 8 -4.84 9.81 7.89
C ASN A 8 -5.70 9.38 6.71
N THR A 9 -6.21 10.34 5.95
CA THR A 9 -7.01 10.06 4.76
C THR A 9 -6.17 9.35 3.68
N ILE A 10 -4.96 9.85 3.43
CA ILE A 10 -4.05 9.23 2.46
C ILE A 10 -3.71 7.81 2.89
N THR A 11 -3.38 7.61 4.16
CA THR A 11 -3.03 6.29 4.69
C THR A 11 -4.18 5.31 4.55
N SER A 12 -5.40 5.74 4.86
CA SER A 12 -6.59 4.89 4.71
C SER A 12 -6.80 4.46 3.27
N THR A 13 -6.67 5.41 2.33
CA THR A 13 -6.84 5.13 0.91
C THR A 13 -5.76 4.17 0.41
N LEU A 14 -4.51 4.40 0.81
CA LEU A 14 -3.41 3.51 0.42
C LEU A 14 -3.56 2.11 1.02
N THR A 15 -4.04 2.01 2.25
CA THR A 15 -4.30 0.71 2.89
C THR A 15 -5.34 -0.08 2.10
N GLU A 16 -6.40 0.58 1.66
CA GLU A 16 -7.42 -0.04 0.85
C GLU A 16 -6.87 -0.51 -0.50
N LEU A 17 -6.08 0.34 -1.16
CA LEU A 17 -5.47 -0.02 -2.44
C LEU A 17 -4.45 -1.16 -2.28
N ALA A 18 -3.67 -1.14 -1.21
CA ALA A 18 -2.73 -2.22 -0.91
C ALA A 18 -3.46 -3.56 -0.74
N ALA A 19 -4.60 -3.56 -0.05
CA ALA A 19 -5.40 -4.76 0.13
C ALA A 19 -5.92 -5.29 -1.22
N ARG A 20 -6.28 -4.41 -2.14
CA ARG A 20 -6.72 -4.80 -3.47
C ARG A 20 -5.59 -5.41 -4.30
N ILE A 21 -4.38 -4.88 -4.18
CA ILE A 21 -3.21 -5.45 -4.85
C ILE A 21 -2.93 -6.85 -4.30
N THR A 22 -2.95 -7.01 -2.99
CA THR A 22 -2.75 -8.32 -2.35
C THR A 22 -3.80 -9.32 -2.81
N ALA A 23 -5.06 -8.92 -2.84
CA ALA A 23 -6.15 -9.77 -3.30
C ALA A 23 -5.95 -10.19 -4.75
N LEU A 24 -5.50 -9.29 -5.61
CA LEU A 24 -5.23 -9.60 -7.01
C LEU A 24 -4.13 -10.65 -7.15
N VAL A 25 -3.04 -10.49 -6.40
CA VAL A 25 -1.93 -11.46 -6.42
C VAL A 25 -2.39 -12.82 -5.91
N GLU A 26 -3.16 -12.85 -4.83
CA GLU A 26 -3.63 -14.12 -4.25
C GLU A 26 -4.64 -14.84 -5.14
N THR A 27 -5.52 -14.11 -5.80
CA THR A 27 -6.60 -14.72 -6.58
C THR A 27 -6.21 -15.02 -8.03
N GLN A 28 -5.30 -14.26 -8.61
CA GLN A 28 -4.96 -14.38 -10.01
C GLN A 28 -3.48 -14.59 -10.29
N GLY A 29 -2.69 -14.76 -9.25
CA GLY A 29 -1.24 -14.93 -9.40
C GLY A 29 -0.88 -16.12 -10.31
N ASP A 30 -1.63 -17.21 -10.23
CA ASP A 30 -1.37 -18.42 -11.01
C ASP A 30 -1.56 -18.20 -12.51
N THR A 31 -2.37 -17.23 -12.90
CA THR A 31 -2.67 -16.94 -14.30
C THR A 31 -1.86 -15.78 -14.87
N MET A 32 -1.11 -15.10 -14.02
CA MET A 32 -0.27 -13.98 -14.45
C MET A 32 1.01 -14.47 -15.10
N ALA A 33 1.52 -13.70 -16.06
CA ALA A 33 2.89 -13.88 -16.52
C ALA A 33 3.84 -13.68 -15.33
N SER A 34 4.93 -14.46 -15.29
CA SER A 34 5.82 -14.44 -14.12
C SER A 34 6.46 -13.09 -13.86
N ASP A 35 6.74 -12.31 -14.91
CA ASP A 35 7.30 -10.97 -14.75
C ASP A 35 6.26 -10.02 -14.13
N VAL A 36 5.00 -10.13 -14.50
CA VAL A 36 3.92 -9.34 -13.91
C VAL A 36 3.75 -9.69 -12.43
N TYR A 37 3.73 -10.97 -12.11
CA TYR A 37 3.63 -11.44 -10.74
C TYR A 37 4.76 -10.89 -9.89
N THR A 38 5.99 -10.99 -10.37
CA THR A 38 7.18 -10.50 -9.66
C THR A 38 7.09 -8.99 -9.40
N GLU A 39 6.65 -8.23 -10.38
CA GLU A 39 6.51 -6.77 -10.23
C GLU A 39 5.41 -6.40 -9.25
N LEU A 40 4.31 -7.15 -9.24
CA LEU A 40 3.23 -6.89 -8.28
C LEU A 40 3.63 -7.22 -6.85
N VAL A 41 4.39 -8.29 -6.64
CA VAL A 41 4.93 -8.62 -5.31
C VAL A 41 5.88 -7.51 -4.84
N ALA A 42 6.72 -7.00 -5.73
CA ALA A 42 7.60 -5.87 -5.42
C ALA A 42 6.78 -4.62 -5.08
N ALA A 43 5.69 -4.37 -5.79
CA ALA A 43 4.81 -3.25 -5.52
C ALA A 43 4.16 -3.36 -4.15
N GLU A 44 3.72 -4.56 -3.75
CA GLU A 44 3.20 -4.78 -2.40
C GLU A 44 4.20 -4.37 -1.32
N ARG A 45 5.47 -4.74 -1.50
CA ARG A 45 6.52 -4.38 -0.55
C ARG A 45 6.74 -2.88 -0.49
N THR A 46 6.74 -2.23 -1.63
CA THR A 46 6.93 -0.78 -1.73
C THR A 46 5.78 -0.05 -1.04
N VAL A 47 4.55 -0.47 -1.28
CA VAL A 47 3.38 0.14 -0.64
C VAL A 47 3.43 -0.08 0.87
N GLY A 48 3.80 -1.28 1.32
CA GLY A 48 3.95 -1.55 2.75
C GLY A 48 4.97 -0.66 3.42
N ALA A 49 6.13 -0.46 2.78
CA ALA A 49 7.16 0.44 3.28
C ALA A 49 6.67 1.89 3.32
N LEU A 50 5.94 2.32 2.28
CA LEU A 50 5.36 3.65 2.23
C LEU A 50 4.36 3.88 3.36
N LEU A 51 3.49 2.90 3.60
CA LEU A 51 2.51 2.99 4.69
C LEU A 51 3.18 3.13 6.05
N ARG A 52 4.24 2.38 6.30
CA ARG A 52 4.99 2.49 7.56
C ARG A 52 5.62 3.87 7.70
N ARG A 53 6.14 4.40 6.60
CA ARG A 53 6.74 5.75 6.60
C ARG A 53 5.69 6.81 6.89
N LEU A 54 4.53 6.72 6.26
CA LEU A 54 3.43 7.66 6.49
C LEU A 54 2.90 7.59 7.91
N SER A 55 2.84 6.40 8.49
CA SER A 55 2.44 6.24 9.88
C SER A 55 3.40 6.95 10.83
N ARG A 56 4.70 6.87 10.56
CA ARG A 56 5.70 7.58 11.38
C ARG A 56 5.55 9.09 11.26
N VAL A 57 5.30 9.58 10.04
CA VAL A 57 5.09 11.02 9.82
C VAL A 57 3.84 11.48 10.56
N ALA A 58 2.75 10.72 10.48
CA ALA A 58 1.52 11.05 11.18
C ALA A 58 1.72 11.11 12.69
N SER A 59 2.51 10.20 13.25
CA SER A 59 2.82 10.21 14.68
C SER A 59 3.57 11.45 15.12
N ARG A 60 4.41 12.00 14.23
CA ARG A 60 5.17 13.22 14.52
C ARG A 60 4.36 14.49 14.32
N SER A 61 3.24 14.41 13.64
CA SER A 61 2.40 15.56 13.29
C SER A 61 1.28 15.79 14.29
N ALA A 62 1.50 15.41 15.50
CA ALA A 62 0.51 15.54 16.59
C ALA A 62 0.21 16.99 16.92
#